data_d3831cac367114539fec257d9b1a5218
#
_entry.id   d3831cac367114539fec257d9b1a5218
#
_cell.length_a   1.000
_cell.length_b   1.000
_cell.length_c   1.000
_cell.angle_alpha   90.00
_cell.angle_beta   90.00
_cell.angle_gamma   90.00
#
_symmetry.space_group_name_H-M   'P 1'
#
loop_
_entity.id
_entity.type
_entity.pdbx_description
1 polymer ?
#
loop_
_entity_poly.entity_id
_entity_poly.type
_entity_poly.pdbx_seq_one_letter_code
_entity_poly.pdbx_strand_id
1 'polypeptide(L)'
;IIQPVSGPAVAPRVEMFPQGLRNKGIAFADSQIVRIDGQNDAQYTQARFADFLLAHPEAKRVAVATINDVAASGVYAAAETAGRADQIVLVSQNATADFVEPMYARNGKTNWIASIAYFPNRYGEFVFNLIDKMVAGETVPQNNYIDHLAITWDNIATWYPKDNLPWKGL
;
A
#
# COMPACT_ATOMS: atom_id res chain seq x y z
N ILE A 1 -10.30 0.68 -5.72
CA ILE A 1 -9.18 -0.28 -5.91
C ILE A 1 -8.34 0.21 -7.08
N ILE A 2 -7.08 0.54 -6.81
CA ILE A 2 -6.13 1.05 -7.81
C ILE A 2 -5.07 -0.02 -8.07
N GLN A 3 -5.08 -0.59 -9.25
CA GLN A 3 -4.10 -1.59 -9.67
C GLN A 3 -3.88 -1.52 -11.19
N PRO A 4 -2.68 -1.86 -11.68
CA PRO A 4 -2.51 -2.15 -13.10
C PRO A 4 -3.19 -3.48 -13.44
N VAL A 5 -3.36 -3.76 -14.71
CA VAL A 5 -3.69 -5.10 -15.18
C VAL A 5 -2.51 -6.00 -14.87
N SER A 6 -2.48 -6.55 -13.67
CA SER A 6 -1.39 -7.38 -13.15
C SER A 6 -1.84 -8.83 -13.07
N GLY A 7 -0.88 -9.73 -13.18
CA GLY A 7 -1.14 -11.15 -13.10
C GLY A 7 -1.66 -11.60 -11.72
N PRO A 8 -2.12 -12.85 -11.60
CA PRO A 8 -2.80 -13.38 -10.42
C PRO A 8 -1.95 -13.37 -9.14
N ALA A 9 -0.63 -13.27 -9.27
CA ALA A 9 0.28 -13.23 -8.12
C ALA A 9 0.18 -11.91 -7.32
N VAL A 10 -0.20 -10.80 -7.95
CA VAL A 10 -0.21 -9.45 -7.34
C VAL A 10 -1.62 -8.96 -7.03
N ALA A 11 -2.61 -9.37 -7.81
CA ALA A 11 -4.00 -8.97 -7.64
C ALA A 11 -4.55 -9.14 -6.20
N PRO A 12 -4.22 -10.21 -5.45
CA PRO A 12 -4.70 -10.38 -4.07
C PRO A 12 -4.34 -9.24 -3.12
N ARG A 13 -3.30 -8.46 -3.40
CA ARG A 13 -2.91 -7.31 -2.58
C ARG A 13 -4.04 -6.31 -2.35
N VAL A 14 -4.92 -6.17 -3.32
CA VAL A 14 -6.02 -5.19 -3.28
C VAL A 14 -7.40 -5.83 -3.43
N GLU A 15 -7.52 -6.96 -4.13
CA GLU A 15 -8.82 -7.60 -4.36
C GLU A 15 -9.48 -8.11 -3.07
N MET A 16 -8.69 -8.41 -2.03
CA MET A 16 -9.21 -8.79 -0.73
C MET A 16 -9.63 -7.60 0.16
N PHE A 17 -9.35 -6.37 -0.27
CA PHE A 17 -9.67 -5.18 0.52
C PHE A 17 -11.17 -5.03 0.81
N PRO A 18 -12.09 -5.19 -0.16
CA PRO A 18 -13.53 -5.16 0.11
C PRO A 18 -13.97 -6.22 1.12
N GLN A 19 -13.42 -7.43 1.03
CA GLN A 19 -13.72 -8.48 1.99
C GLN A 19 -13.22 -8.13 3.39
N GLY A 20 -12.04 -7.54 3.51
CA GLY A 20 -11.51 -7.04 4.78
C GLY A 20 -12.43 -6.01 5.44
N LEU A 21 -12.97 -5.08 4.66
CA LEU A 21 -13.94 -4.09 5.14
C LEU A 21 -15.25 -4.76 5.63
N ARG A 22 -15.78 -5.71 4.88
CA ARG A 22 -16.99 -6.48 5.26
C ARG A 22 -16.78 -7.27 6.54
N ASN A 23 -15.62 -7.91 6.70
CA ASN A 23 -15.27 -8.65 7.91
C ASN A 23 -15.20 -7.76 9.17
N LYS A 24 -15.01 -6.44 8.98
CA LYS A 24 -15.08 -5.42 10.04
C LYS A 24 -16.47 -4.78 10.19
N GLY A 25 -17.49 -5.33 9.54
CA GLY A 25 -18.87 -4.86 9.65
C GLY A 25 -19.21 -3.64 8.80
N ILE A 26 -18.35 -3.24 7.86
CA ILE A 26 -18.64 -2.15 6.94
C ILE A 26 -19.51 -2.68 5.80
N ALA A 27 -20.75 -2.22 5.74
CA ALA A 27 -21.72 -2.62 4.71
C ALA A 27 -21.63 -1.69 3.50
N PHE A 28 -21.54 -2.30 2.31
CA PHE A 28 -21.61 -1.63 1.01
C PHE A 28 -22.00 -2.64 -0.08
N ALA A 29 -22.61 -2.15 -1.16
CA ALA A 29 -22.97 -2.97 -2.32
C ALA A 29 -21.77 -3.16 -3.24
N ASP A 30 -21.75 -4.24 -4.01
CA ASP A 30 -20.68 -4.50 -5.00
C ASP A 30 -20.61 -3.40 -6.08
N SER A 31 -21.74 -2.77 -6.41
CA SER A 31 -21.80 -1.63 -7.32
C SER A 31 -21.04 -0.38 -6.82
N GLN A 32 -20.69 -0.32 -5.54
CA GLN A 32 -19.87 0.73 -4.95
C GLN A 32 -18.36 0.45 -5.03
N ILE A 33 -17.98 -0.71 -5.58
CA ILE A 33 -16.57 -1.06 -5.79
C ILE A 33 -16.16 -0.59 -7.18
N VAL A 34 -15.32 0.44 -7.23
CA VAL A 34 -14.74 0.95 -8.47
C VAL A 34 -13.31 0.47 -8.61
N ARG A 35 -12.96 -0.04 -9.78
CA ARG A 35 -11.59 -0.46 -10.11
C ARG A 35 -10.99 0.48 -11.14
N ILE A 36 -9.79 0.98 -10.85
CA ILE A 36 -9.08 1.92 -11.69
C ILE A 36 -7.72 1.31 -12.03
N ASP A 37 -7.39 1.21 -13.32
CA ASP A 37 -6.05 0.91 -13.76
C ASP A 37 -5.18 2.16 -13.58
N GLY A 38 -4.19 2.07 -12.70
CA GLY A 38 -3.21 3.12 -12.42
C GLY A 38 -1.91 2.95 -13.20
N GLN A 39 -1.79 1.91 -14.05
CA GLN A 39 -0.60 1.57 -14.85
C GLN A 39 0.72 1.56 -14.07
N ASN A 40 0.65 1.43 -12.76
CA ASN A 40 1.80 1.52 -11.85
C ASN A 40 2.58 2.84 -11.97
N ASP A 41 1.88 3.91 -12.31
CA ASP A 41 2.42 5.26 -12.52
C ASP A 41 1.66 6.29 -11.68
N ALA A 42 2.39 7.17 -10.99
CA ALA A 42 1.81 8.15 -10.08
C ALA A 42 1.00 9.22 -10.81
N GLN A 43 1.50 9.74 -11.92
CA GLN A 43 0.83 10.82 -12.67
C GLN A 43 -0.41 10.29 -13.38
N TYR A 44 -0.31 9.10 -13.96
CA TYR A 44 -1.46 8.44 -14.58
C TYR A 44 -2.53 8.14 -13.54
N THR A 45 -2.16 7.58 -12.38
CA THR A 45 -3.08 7.33 -11.27
C THR A 45 -3.73 8.62 -10.79
N GLN A 46 -2.96 9.71 -10.66
CA GLN A 46 -3.49 11.02 -10.27
C GLN A 46 -4.59 11.50 -11.22
N ALA A 47 -4.35 11.43 -12.54
CA ALA A 47 -5.34 11.83 -13.53
C ALA A 47 -6.61 10.97 -13.45
N ARG A 48 -6.45 9.64 -13.40
CA ARG A 48 -7.59 8.72 -13.34
C ARG A 48 -8.39 8.86 -12.05
N PHE A 49 -7.73 9.11 -10.92
CA PHE A 49 -8.42 9.32 -9.66
C PHE A 49 -9.10 10.69 -9.59
N ALA A 50 -8.54 11.72 -10.21
CA ALA A 50 -9.20 13.01 -10.38
C ALA A 50 -10.49 12.88 -11.20
N ASP A 51 -10.47 12.11 -12.30
CA ASP A 51 -11.67 11.78 -13.07
C ASP A 51 -12.74 11.10 -12.21
N PHE A 52 -12.32 10.14 -11.37
CA PHE A 52 -13.23 9.48 -10.42
C PHE A 52 -13.85 10.47 -9.45
N LEU A 53 -13.07 11.37 -8.86
CA LEU A 53 -13.56 12.37 -7.92
C LEU A 53 -14.54 13.35 -8.56
N LEU A 54 -14.34 13.70 -9.82
CA LEU A 54 -15.24 14.54 -10.60
C LEU A 54 -16.55 13.82 -10.95
N ALA A 55 -16.47 12.54 -11.29
CA ALA A 55 -17.64 11.72 -11.61
C ALA A 55 -18.50 11.40 -10.38
N HIS A 56 -17.93 11.45 -9.17
CA HIS A 56 -18.58 11.08 -7.92
C HIS A 56 -18.52 12.22 -6.87
N PRO A 57 -19.12 13.37 -7.12
CA PRO A 57 -19.11 14.50 -6.19
C PRO A 57 -19.88 14.21 -4.89
N GLU A 58 -20.82 13.27 -4.93
CA GLU A 58 -21.64 12.81 -3.79
C GLU A 58 -20.87 11.89 -2.82
N ALA A 59 -19.82 11.22 -3.29
CA ALA A 59 -19.05 10.28 -2.46
C ALA A 59 -18.19 11.03 -1.42
N LYS A 60 -18.67 11.06 -0.17
CA LYS A 60 -18.04 11.81 0.94
C LYS A 60 -17.18 10.92 1.84
N ARG A 61 -17.20 9.62 1.64
CA ARG A 61 -16.37 8.64 2.36
C ARG A 61 -15.90 7.60 1.38
N VAL A 62 -14.64 7.69 0.99
CA VAL A 62 -14.03 6.81 -0.02
C VAL A 62 -12.86 6.06 0.61
N ALA A 63 -12.96 4.74 0.66
CA ALA A 63 -11.85 3.88 1.07
C ALA A 63 -11.09 3.43 -0.18
N VAL A 64 -9.79 3.66 -0.21
CA VAL A 64 -8.93 3.37 -1.36
C VAL A 64 -7.83 2.40 -0.97
N ALA A 65 -7.67 1.33 -1.74
CA ALA A 65 -6.52 0.44 -1.66
C ALA A 65 -5.74 0.50 -2.97
N THR A 66 -4.43 0.63 -2.88
CA THR A 66 -3.55 0.67 -4.05
C THR A 66 -2.57 -0.50 -4.04
N ILE A 67 -2.15 -0.91 -5.24
CA ILE A 67 -1.22 -2.01 -5.44
C ILE A 67 0.17 -1.71 -4.84
N ASN A 68 0.55 -0.45 -4.75
CA ASN A 68 1.81 0.03 -4.18
C ASN A 68 1.73 1.51 -3.80
N ASP A 69 2.82 2.04 -3.23
CA ASP A 69 2.93 3.42 -2.77
C ASP A 69 3.02 4.41 -3.93
N VAL A 70 3.58 4.03 -5.07
CA VAL A 70 3.64 4.89 -6.27
C VAL A 70 2.23 5.26 -6.74
N ALA A 71 1.34 4.27 -6.85
CA ALA A 71 -0.06 4.54 -7.18
C ALA A 71 -0.77 5.35 -6.07
N ALA A 72 -0.44 5.07 -4.81
CA ALA A 72 -1.02 5.80 -3.67
C ALA A 72 -0.63 7.28 -3.66
N SER A 73 0.62 7.62 -4.02
CA SER A 73 1.04 9.02 -4.13
C SER A 73 0.22 9.79 -5.17
N GLY A 74 -0.15 9.14 -6.29
CA GLY A 74 -1.06 9.71 -7.28
C GLY A 74 -2.48 9.95 -6.74
N VAL A 75 -3.05 8.97 -6.01
CA VAL A 75 -4.35 9.12 -5.34
C VAL A 75 -4.31 10.29 -4.36
N TYR A 76 -3.26 10.33 -3.55
CA TYR A 76 -3.08 11.36 -2.53
C TYR A 76 -3.01 12.75 -3.15
N ALA A 77 -2.19 12.93 -4.20
CA ALA A 77 -2.05 14.19 -4.91
C ALA A 77 -3.38 14.65 -5.56
N ALA A 78 -4.14 13.74 -6.17
CA ALA A 78 -5.45 14.04 -6.73
C ALA A 78 -6.44 14.51 -5.66
N ALA A 79 -6.47 13.83 -4.51
CA ALA A 79 -7.35 14.15 -3.39
C ALA A 79 -7.04 15.54 -2.79
N GLU A 80 -5.76 15.86 -2.62
CA GLU A 80 -5.29 17.17 -2.14
C GLU A 80 -5.68 18.29 -3.14
N THR A 81 -5.40 18.06 -4.43
CA THR A 81 -5.72 19.03 -5.49
C THR A 81 -7.22 19.31 -5.59
N ALA A 82 -8.04 18.28 -5.40
CA ALA A 82 -9.51 18.41 -5.41
C ALA A 82 -10.07 18.99 -4.10
N GLY A 83 -9.25 19.21 -3.07
CA GLY A 83 -9.71 19.64 -1.74
C GLY A 83 -10.60 18.61 -1.05
N ARG A 84 -10.41 17.32 -1.35
CA ARG A 84 -11.22 16.19 -0.86
C ARG A 84 -10.43 15.17 -0.05
N ALA A 85 -9.23 15.53 0.39
CA ALA A 85 -8.35 14.63 1.13
C ALA A 85 -9.00 14.09 2.41
N ASP A 86 -9.79 14.90 3.12
CA ASP A 86 -10.53 14.52 4.33
C ASP A 86 -11.68 13.52 4.09
N GLN A 87 -12.08 13.32 2.84
CA GLN A 87 -13.11 12.38 2.44
C GLN A 87 -12.58 10.99 2.08
N ILE A 88 -11.26 10.82 2.11
CA ILE A 88 -10.57 9.63 1.61
C ILE A 88 -9.77 8.98 2.72
N VAL A 89 -9.84 7.66 2.81
CA VAL A 89 -8.93 6.84 3.60
C VAL A 89 -8.15 5.95 2.63
N LEU A 90 -6.83 6.09 2.63
CA LEU A 90 -5.94 5.43 1.70
C LEU A 90 -5.05 4.43 2.42
N VAL A 91 -4.92 3.23 1.85
CA VAL A 91 -3.97 2.20 2.24
C VAL A 91 -3.21 1.72 1.00
N SER A 92 -1.95 1.35 1.20
CA SER A 92 -1.06 0.96 0.11
C SER A 92 -0.18 -0.23 0.48
N GLN A 93 0.80 -0.51 -0.37
CA GLN A 93 1.70 -1.64 -0.25
C GLN A 93 3.14 -1.18 -0.53
N ASN A 94 4.10 -1.79 0.09
CA ASN A 94 5.57 -1.73 0.00
C ASN A 94 6.25 -0.94 1.12
N ALA A 95 5.62 0.08 1.71
CA ALA A 95 6.20 1.00 2.69
C ALA A 95 7.54 1.61 2.23
N THR A 96 7.52 2.17 1.00
CA THR A 96 8.68 2.84 0.39
C THR A 96 8.81 4.30 0.86
N ALA A 97 9.79 5.01 0.32
CA ALA A 97 9.97 6.44 0.55
C ALA A 97 8.71 7.26 0.24
N ASP A 98 7.96 6.87 -0.82
CA ASP A 98 6.71 7.53 -1.22
C ASP A 98 5.66 7.58 -0.10
N PHE A 99 5.65 6.57 0.79
CA PHE A 99 4.79 6.54 1.98
C PHE A 99 5.47 7.16 3.21
N VAL A 100 6.71 6.76 3.48
CA VAL A 100 7.38 7.08 4.75
C VAL A 100 7.71 8.57 4.88
N GLU A 101 8.21 9.19 3.81
CA GLU A 101 8.58 10.60 3.83
C GLU A 101 7.38 11.55 4.05
N PRO A 102 6.26 11.42 3.30
CA PRO A 102 5.06 12.20 3.58
C PRO A 102 4.48 11.95 4.98
N MET A 103 4.54 10.72 5.49
CA MET A 103 4.07 10.38 6.83
C MET A 103 4.84 11.17 7.89
N TYR A 104 6.17 11.23 7.79
CA TYR A 104 7.00 12.02 8.68
C TYR A 104 6.84 13.53 8.48
N ALA A 105 6.78 14.00 7.23
CA ALA A 105 6.63 15.41 6.93
C ALA A 105 5.34 16.01 7.52
N ARG A 106 4.31 15.19 7.62
CA ARG A 106 2.99 15.58 8.14
C ARG A 106 2.73 15.17 9.59
N ASN A 107 3.72 14.57 10.27
CA ASN A 107 3.59 14.06 11.64
C ASN A 107 2.35 13.14 11.79
N GLY A 108 2.14 12.24 10.86
CA GLY A 108 1.00 11.32 10.82
C GLY A 108 -0.36 11.96 10.49
N LYS A 109 -0.42 13.25 10.28
CA LYS A 109 -1.66 13.96 9.91
C LYS A 109 -1.93 13.82 8.40
N THR A 110 -2.37 12.64 8.00
CA THR A 110 -2.64 12.29 6.62
C THR A 110 -3.75 11.26 6.55
N ASN A 111 -4.48 11.23 5.44
CA ASN A 111 -5.50 10.23 5.17
C ASN A 111 -4.93 8.96 4.51
N TRP A 112 -3.66 8.97 4.19
CA TRP A 112 -2.90 7.78 3.83
C TRP A 112 -2.43 7.12 5.13
N ILE A 113 -3.24 6.21 5.65
CA ILE A 113 -3.13 5.75 7.04
C ILE A 113 -2.17 4.58 7.25
N ALA A 114 -1.89 3.81 6.19
CA ALA A 114 -1.01 2.66 6.28
C ALA A 114 -0.43 2.26 4.92
N SER A 115 0.76 1.63 4.96
CA SER A 115 1.31 0.84 3.87
C SER A 115 1.82 -0.51 4.39
N ILE A 116 1.60 -1.59 3.64
CA ILE A 116 2.07 -2.93 4.02
C ILE A 116 3.53 -3.09 3.63
N ALA A 117 4.41 -3.21 4.61
CA ALA A 117 5.83 -3.46 4.40
C ALA A 117 6.12 -4.92 4.09
N TYR A 118 7.00 -5.15 3.14
CA TYR A 118 7.55 -6.46 2.76
C TYR A 118 9.03 -6.60 3.12
N PHE A 119 9.68 -5.54 3.56
CA PHE A 119 11.08 -5.49 3.97
C PHE A 119 12.06 -6.10 2.94
N PRO A 120 12.10 -5.62 1.69
CA PRO A 120 12.99 -6.19 0.65
C PRO A 120 14.48 -6.09 1.02
N ASN A 121 14.86 -5.13 1.85
CA ASN A 121 16.20 -5.00 2.42
C ASN A 121 16.62 -6.21 3.30
N ARG A 122 15.67 -7.03 3.76
CA ARG A 122 15.91 -8.23 4.56
C ARG A 122 15.80 -9.54 3.75
N TYR A 123 15.50 -9.49 2.46
CA TYR A 123 15.33 -10.70 1.65
C TYR A 123 16.59 -11.55 1.62
N GLY A 124 17.78 -10.92 1.58
CA GLY A 124 19.04 -11.63 1.68
C GLY A 124 19.15 -12.52 2.92
N GLU A 125 18.80 -11.98 4.08
CA GLU A 125 18.79 -12.71 5.35
C GLU A 125 17.90 -13.97 5.28
N PHE A 126 16.69 -13.86 4.76
CA PHE A 126 15.77 -14.99 4.61
C PHE A 126 16.32 -16.04 3.63
N VAL A 127 16.86 -15.60 2.48
CA VAL A 127 17.39 -16.50 1.46
C VAL A 127 18.62 -17.25 1.98
N PHE A 128 19.57 -16.58 2.64
CA PHE A 128 20.74 -17.23 3.20
C PHE A 128 20.38 -18.24 4.29
N ASN A 129 19.43 -17.93 5.17
CA ASN A 129 18.95 -18.87 6.17
C ASN A 129 18.35 -20.16 5.55
N LEU A 130 17.67 -20.04 4.40
CA LEU A 130 17.15 -21.21 3.68
C LEU A 130 18.28 -22.01 3.02
N ILE A 131 19.27 -21.34 2.42
CA ILE A 131 20.44 -21.97 1.81
C ILE A 131 21.22 -22.75 2.87
N ASP A 132 21.48 -22.15 4.02
CA ASP A 132 22.22 -22.80 5.12
C ASP A 132 21.52 -24.09 5.58
N LYS A 133 20.20 -24.09 5.74
CA LYS A 133 19.41 -25.29 6.04
C LYS A 133 19.55 -26.35 4.95
N MET A 134 19.44 -25.96 3.68
CA MET A 134 19.59 -26.90 2.56
C MET A 134 21.00 -27.50 2.51
N VAL A 135 22.04 -26.71 2.75
CA VAL A 135 23.45 -27.20 2.81
C VAL A 135 23.63 -28.14 3.99
N ALA A 136 22.97 -27.90 5.11
CA ALA A 136 22.98 -28.80 6.26
C ALA A 136 22.17 -30.10 6.05
N GLY A 137 21.53 -30.27 4.88
CA GLY A 137 20.70 -31.45 4.58
C GLY A 137 19.32 -31.42 5.24
N GLU A 138 18.90 -30.29 5.76
CA GLU A 138 17.59 -30.11 6.33
C GLU A 138 16.50 -29.99 5.24
N THR A 139 15.31 -30.50 5.52
CA THR A 139 14.15 -30.30 4.64
C THR A 139 13.60 -28.91 4.85
N VAL A 140 13.55 -28.12 3.76
CA VAL A 140 12.91 -26.80 3.76
C VAL A 140 11.54 -26.89 3.08
N PRO A 141 10.54 -26.13 3.53
CA PRO A 141 9.25 -26.07 2.85
C PRO A 141 9.38 -25.60 1.40
N GLN A 142 8.55 -26.14 0.51
CA GLN A 142 8.51 -25.71 -0.89
C GLN A 142 8.15 -24.22 -1.05
N ASN A 143 7.26 -23.73 -0.19
CA ASN A 143 6.83 -22.33 -0.15
C ASN A 143 7.33 -21.69 1.15
N ASN A 144 8.10 -20.62 1.01
CA ASN A 144 8.59 -19.84 2.12
C ASN A 144 8.09 -18.41 1.96
N TYR A 145 7.30 -17.94 2.91
CA TYR A 145 6.69 -16.62 2.88
C TYR A 145 7.43 -15.68 3.83
N ILE A 146 7.55 -14.44 3.41
CA ILE A 146 8.09 -13.35 4.23
C ILE A 146 6.94 -12.71 4.98
N ASP A 147 7.17 -12.37 6.24
CA ASP A 147 6.19 -11.67 7.06
C ASP A 147 5.89 -10.29 6.49
N HIS A 148 4.63 -9.92 6.56
CA HIS A 148 4.14 -8.60 6.16
C HIS A 148 3.70 -7.83 7.38
N LEU A 149 3.95 -6.52 7.40
CA LEU A 149 3.55 -5.66 8.50
C LEU A 149 2.88 -4.39 7.99
N ALA A 150 1.73 -4.05 8.54
CA ALA A 150 1.13 -2.74 8.31
C ALA A 150 1.94 -1.66 9.05
N ILE A 151 2.55 -0.77 8.28
CA ILE A 151 3.22 0.41 8.80
C ILE A 151 2.19 1.53 8.89
N THR A 152 2.06 2.08 10.09
CA THR A 152 1.17 3.18 10.42
C THR A 152 1.99 4.25 11.16
N TRP A 153 1.38 5.40 11.47
CA TRP A 153 2.04 6.41 12.28
C TRP A 153 2.50 5.87 13.66
N ASP A 154 1.74 4.95 14.24
CA ASP A 154 2.02 4.44 15.59
C ASP A 154 3.28 3.56 15.67
N ASN A 155 3.67 2.93 14.56
CA ASN A 155 4.81 2.00 14.54
C ASN A 155 5.92 2.37 13.55
N ILE A 156 5.74 3.41 12.75
CA ILE A 156 6.72 3.81 11.72
C ILE A 156 8.10 4.08 12.29
N ALA A 157 8.19 4.71 13.47
CA ALA A 157 9.46 5.04 14.10
C ALA A 157 10.27 3.79 14.53
N THR A 158 9.60 2.69 14.81
CA THR A 158 10.24 1.41 15.15
C THR A 158 10.87 0.74 13.92
N TRP A 159 10.18 0.77 12.77
CA TRP A 159 10.56 0.04 11.58
C TRP A 159 11.31 0.88 10.55
N TYR A 160 11.05 2.16 10.52
CA TYR A 160 11.65 3.15 9.62
C TYR A 160 12.07 4.37 10.43
N PRO A 161 13.04 4.25 11.36
CA PRO A 161 13.49 5.37 12.17
C PRO A 161 13.99 6.50 11.27
N LYS A 162 13.62 7.73 11.60
CA LYS A 162 13.84 8.93 10.77
C LYS A 162 15.31 9.14 10.40
N ASP A 163 16.21 8.79 11.31
CA ASP A 163 17.65 8.97 11.15
C ASP A 163 18.35 7.78 10.45
N ASN A 164 17.65 6.71 10.23
CA ASN A 164 18.17 5.48 9.59
C ASN A 164 17.14 4.85 8.67
N LEU A 165 16.74 5.59 7.64
CA LEU A 165 15.82 5.08 6.64
C LEU A 165 16.53 4.09 5.71
N PRO A 166 15.95 2.90 5.41
CA PRO A 166 16.59 1.82 4.67
C PRO A 166 17.16 2.21 3.31
N TRP A 167 16.60 3.25 2.67
CA TRP A 167 17.05 3.75 1.37
C TRP A 167 18.09 4.86 1.42
N LYS A 168 18.50 5.30 2.62
CA LYS A 168 19.55 6.34 2.79
C LYS A 168 20.93 5.77 3.08
N GLY A 169 21.06 4.48 3.22
CA GLY A 169 22.28 3.79 3.58
C GLY A 169 22.92 2.92 2.50
N LEU A 170 22.52 3.09 1.23
CA LEU A 170 23.15 2.42 0.09
C LEU A 170 24.01 3.39 -0.69
#